data_0b86817bdaf5c3c5ff0b59ef3ea11a42
#
_entry.id   0b86817bdaf5c3c5ff0b59ef3ea11a42
#
_cell.length_a   1.000
_cell.length_b   1.000
_cell.length_c   1.000
_cell.angle_alpha   90.00
_cell.angle_beta   90.00
_cell.angle_gamma   90.00
#
_symmetry.space_group_name_H-M   'P 1'
#
loop_
_entity.id
_entity.type
_entity.pdbx_description
1 polymer ?
#
loop_
_entity_poly.entity_id
_entity_poly.type
_entity_poly.pdbx_seq_one_letter_code
_entity_poly.pdbx_strand_id
1 'polypeptide(L)'
;MKQKSAFGKPEDCTEVLLHACCAPCSSAIVEWLLAHDVQPTIYYYNPNIWPREEYDIRKEESKRHAASLGIRWIDDDYDHASWLQHVCGLEHEPERGRRCEQCFTLRLTAAARKAQQLGIPYFATTLASSRWKSLEQINRAGLAAEKIVNSLPSPLIATPHSQLSLQRHTLEERTLNSQLSTLNSQLSPFPRFWAQNWRKGGLQDRRNELLKEYHFYNQQYCGCEFSIRQG
;
A
#
# COMPACT_ATOMS: atom_id res chain seq x y z
N MET A 1 0.50 20.76 17.26
CA MET A 1 -0.17 19.76 18.13
C MET A 1 0.13 18.37 17.56
N LYS A 2 0.83 17.50 18.31
CA LYS A 2 1.10 16.11 17.91
C LYS A 2 -0.19 15.32 18.12
N GLN A 3 -0.89 15.01 17.05
CA GLN A 3 -2.02 14.08 17.07
C GLN A 3 -1.49 12.70 17.49
N LYS A 4 -1.78 12.29 18.75
CA LYS A 4 -1.59 10.91 19.16
C LYS A 4 -2.61 10.07 18.40
N SER A 5 -2.18 9.40 17.32
CA SER A 5 -3.04 8.40 16.68
C SER A 5 -3.33 7.31 17.72
N ALA A 6 -4.58 7.21 18.11
CA ALA A 6 -5.04 6.10 18.94
C ALA A 6 -4.83 4.80 18.15
N PHE A 7 -4.40 3.73 18.82
CA PHE A 7 -4.39 2.40 18.21
C PHE A 7 -5.85 1.95 18.07
N GLY A 8 -6.30 1.76 16.85
CA GLY A 8 -7.68 1.36 16.58
C GLY A 8 -8.06 1.51 15.11
N LYS A 9 -9.20 0.95 14.74
CA LYS A 9 -9.72 1.07 13.38
C LYS A 9 -10.51 2.38 13.23
N PRO A 10 -10.49 3.01 12.03
CA PRO A 10 -11.44 4.08 11.72
C PRO A 10 -12.87 3.54 11.79
N GLU A 11 -13.83 4.33 12.29
CA GLU A 11 -15.21 3.89 12.56
C GLU A 11 -15.91 3.32 11.32
N ASP A 12 -15.66 3.91 10.17
CA ASP A 12 -16.27 3.56 8.88
C ASP A 12 -15.41 2.60 8.03
N CYS A 13 -14.30 2.05 8.59
CA CYS A 13 -13.41 1.17 7.85
C CYS A 13 -13.90 -0.29 7.90
N THR A 14 -14.39 -0.80 6.78
CA THR A 14 -14.75 -2.20 6.58
C THR A 14 -13.83 -2.91 5.59
N GLU A 15 -13.11 -2.16 4.77
CA GLU A 15 -12.16 -2.66 3.79
C GLU A 15 -10.88 -1.83 3.80
N VAL A 16 -9.74 -2.48 3.57
CA VAL A 16 -8.43 -1.82 3.48
C VAL A 16 -7.52 -2.46 2.45
N LEU A 17 -6.84 -1.66 1.63
CA LEU A 17 -5.71 -2.12 0.84
C LEU A 17 -4.46 -2.09 1.75
N LEU A 18 -3.96 -3.27 2.11
CA LEU A 18 -2.77 -3.40 2.96
C LEU A 18 -1.53 -3.62 2.09
N HIS A 19 -0.73 -2.57 1.92
CA HIS A 19 0.59 -2.70 1.30
C HIS A 19 1.49 -3.57 2.20
N ALA A 20 1.92 -4.73 1.69
CA ALA A 20 2.70 -5.71 2.44
C ALA A 20 4.09 -5.92 1.82
N CYS A 21 5.12 -6.00 2.67
CA CYS A 21 6.50 -6.27 2.25
C CYS A 21 6.91 -7.74 2.38
N CYS A 22 6.22 -8.53 3.20
CA CYS A 22 6.48 -9.96 3.44
C CYS A 22 5.39 -10.55 4.34
N ALA A 23 5.26 -11.87 4.39
CA ALA A 23 4.31 -12.57 5.26
C ALA A 23 4.52 -12.29 6.75
N PRO A 24 5.75 -12.38 7.32
CA PRO A 24 5.94 -12.09 8.74
C PRO A 24 5.48 -10.70 9.17
N CYS A 25 5.60 -9.70 8.27
CA CYS A 25 5.22 -8.33 8.59
C CYS A 25 3.70 -8.11 8.54
N SER A 26 2.97 -8.90 7.76
CA SER A 26 1.53 -8.74 7.54
C SER A 26 0.68 -9.69 8.37
N SER A 27 1.19 -10.87 8.79
CA SER A 27 0.38 -11.95 9.36
C SER A 27 -0.46 -11.51 10.57
N ALA A 28 0.17 -10.98 11.62
CA ALA A 28 -0.55 -10.52 12.81
C ALA A 28 -1.47 -9.32 12.53
N ILE A 29 -1.12 -8.46 11.57
CA ILE A 29 -1.96 -7.34 11.15
C ILE A 29 -3.22 -7.86 10.47
N VAL A 30 -3.09 -8.84 9.59
CA VAL A 30 -4.20 -9.49 8.89
C VAL A 30 -5.16 -10.15 9.89
N GLU A 31 -4.65 -10.94 10.83
CA GLU A 31 -5.48 -11.52 11.89
C GLU A 31 -6.23 -10.45 12.67
N TRP A 32 -5.53 -9.37 13.03
CA TRP A 32 -6.14 -8.27 13.76
C TRP A 32 -7.24 -7.58 12.94
N LEU A 33 -7.01 -7.33 11.66
CA LEU A 33 -8.01 -6.73 10.77
C LEU A 33 -9.27 -7.57 10.68
N LEU A 34 -9.12 -8.88 10.44
CA LEU A 34 -10.24 -9.82 10.35
C LEU A 34 -11.02 -9.90 11.67
N ALA A 35 -10.30 -9.91 12.82
CA ALA A 35 -10.93 -9.91 14.14
C ALA A 35 -11.69 -8.61 14.49
N HIS A 36 -11.51 -7.55 13.69
CA HIS A 36 -12.19 -6.26 13.84
C HIS A 36 -13.12 -5.93 12.66
N ASP A 37 -13.58 -6.96 11.95
CA ASP A 37 -14.50 -6.83 10.81
C ASP A 37 -13.98 -5.89 9.70
N VAL A 38 -12.67 -5.94 9.44
CA VAL A 38 -12.03 -5.25 8.32
C VAL A 38 -11.48 -6.26 7.34
N GLN A 39 -12.00 -6.26 6.12
CA GLN A 39 -11.53 -7.13 5.05
C GLN A 39 -10.27 -6.56 4.39
N PRO A 40 -9.09 -7.18 4.54
CA PRO A 40 -7.88 -6.72 3.85
C PRO A 40 -7.82 -7.25 2.42
N THR A 41 -7.33 -6.40 1.51
CA THR A 41 -6.74 -6.82 0.24
C THR A 41 -5.24 -6.61 0.34
N ILE A 42 -4.45 -7.66 0.22
CA ILE A 42 -2.98 -7.55 0.23
C ILE A 42 -2.52 -6.99 -1.10
N TYR A 43 -1.71 -5.94 -1.04
CA TYR A 43 -1.03 -5.37 -2.20
C TYR A 43 0.48 -5.52 -2.04
N TYR A 44 1.10 -6.31 -2.93
CA TYR A 44 2.52 -6.60 -2.91
C TYR A 44 3.22 -5.79 -4.00
N TYR A 45 3.86 -4.68 -3.59
CA TYR A 45 4.66 -3.82 -4.46
C TYR A 45 5.96 -3.43 -3.75
N ASN A 46 7.05 -4.09 -4.08
CA ASN A 46 8.32 -3.99 -3.35
C ASN A 46 9.52 -3.93 -4.32
N PRO A 47 9.60 -2.94 -5.23
CA PRO A 47 10.66 -2.86 -6.23
C PRO A 47 12.05 -2.63 -5.62
N ASN A 48 12.10 -2.27 -4.33
CA ASN A 48 13.34 -2.07 -3.58
C ASN A 48 14.02 -3.37 -3.14
N ILE A 49 13.36 -4.52 -3.22
CA ILE A 49 13.93 -5.77 -2.70
C ILE A 49 14.95 -6.30 -3.70
N TRP A 50 16.16 -6.57 -3.21
CA TRP A 50 17.30 -7.10 -3.92
C TRP A 50 18.03 -8.15 -3.07
N PRO A 51 18.57 -9.23 -3.63
CA PRO A 51 18.46 -9.61 -5.04
C PRO A 51 17.06 -10.13 -5.43
N ARG A 52 16.88 -10.52 -6.69
CA ARG A 52 15.60 -11.00 -7.22
C ARG A 52 15.10 -12.23 -6.46
N GLU A 53 15.98 -13.11 -6.06
CA GLU A 53 15.67 -14.32 -5.29
C GLU A 53 15.06 -13.98 -3.93
N GLU A 54 15.54 -12.94 -3.27
CA GLU A 54 14.98 -12.43 -2.01
C GLU A 54 13.58 -11.86 -2.21
N TYR A 55 13.35 -11.16 -3.33
CA TYR A 55 12.02 -10.68 -3.70
C TYR A 55 11.05 -11.84 -3.91
N ASP A 56 11.46 -12.85 -4.67
CA ASP A 56 10.62 -13.99 -5.02
C ASP A 56 10.25 -14.83 -3.78
N ILE A 57 11.20 -15.09 -2.87
CA ILE A 57 10.94 -15.78 -1.60
C ILE A 57 9.86 -15.04 -0.79
N ARG A 58 10.01 -13.73 -0.60
CA ARG A 58 9.05 -12.93 0.17
C ARG A 58 7.68 -12.84 -0.50
N LYS A 59 7.66 -12.78 -1.82
CA LYS A 59 6.45 -12.72 -2.64
C LYS A 59 5.63 -14.00 -2.52
N GLU A 60 6.25 -15.14 -2.82
CA GLU A 60 5.56 -16.43 -2.79
C GLU A 60 5.05 -16.78 -1.40
N GLU A 61 5.81 -16.46 -0.36
CA GLU A 61 5.38 -16.67 1.01
C GLU A 61 4.18 -15.77 1.38
N SER A 62 4.21 -14.50 0.99
CA SER A 62 3.09 -13.57 1.20
C SER A 62 1.83 -14.03 0.48
N LYS A 63 1.97 -14.51 -0.76
CA LYS A 63 0.87 -15.04 -1.57
C LYS A 63 0.29 -16.32 -0.95
N ARG A 64 1.16 -17.27 -0.55
CA ARG A 64 0.75 -18.52 0.11
C ARG A 64 -0.03 -18.26 1.39
N HIS A 65 0.45 -17.34 2.24
CA HIS A 65 -0.22 -16.98 3.48
C HIS A 65 -1.59 -16.32 3.22
N ALA A 66 -1.68 -15.38 2.29
CA ALA A 66 -2.96 -14.77 1.93
C ALA A 66 -3.96 -15.83 1.40
N ALA A 67 -3.50 -16.76 0.56
CA ALA A 67 -4.32 -17.84 0.03
C ALA A 67 -4.83 -18.78 1.14
N SER A 68 -4.01 -19.11 2.15
CA SER A 68 -4.43 -19.96 3.28
C SER A 68 -5.54 -19.33 4.14
N LEU A 69 -5.69 -18.00 4.08
CA LEU A 69 -6.73 -17.25 4.78
C LEU A 69 -7.89 -16.82 3.87
N GLY A 70 -7.89 -17.20 2.60
CA GLY A 70 -8.90 -16.78 1.64
C GLY A 70 -8.88 -15.27 1.33
N ILE A 71 -7.75 -14.59 1.53
CA ILE A 71 -7.61 -13.15 1.36
C ILE A 71 -7.18 -12.83 -0.07
N ARG A 72 -7.80 -11.79 -0.64
CA ARG A 72 -7.42 -11.28 -1.94
C ARG A 72 -5.98 -10.75 -1.90
N TRP A 73 -5.16 -11.23 -2.83
CA TRP A 73 -3.77 -10.82 -2.98
C TRP A 73 -3.54 -10.27 -4.39
N ILE A 74 -2.88 -9.13 -4.48
CA ILE A 74 -2.61 -8.41 -5.73
C ILE A 74 -1.11 -8.13 -5.80
N ASP A 75 -0.55 -8.41 -6.95
CA ASP A 75 0.84 -8.14 -7.33
C ASP A 75 0.89 -6.94 -8.25
N ASP A 76 1.99 -6.22 -8.18
CA ASP A 76 2.44 -5.32 -9.24
C ASP A 76 3.82 -5.76 -9.71
N ASP A 77 4.18 -5.36 -10.93
CA ASP A 77 5.42 -5.80 -11.56
C ASP A 77 6.66 -5.40 -10.74
N TYR A 78 7.62 -6.31 -10.70
CA TYR A 78 8.92 -6.05 -10.11
C TYR A 78 9.76 -5.22 -11.07
N ASP A 79 9.89 -3.94 -10.78
CA ASP A 79 10.71 -3.00 -11.54
C ASP A 79 11.76 -2.35 -10.62
N HIS A 80 12.82 -3.10 -10.36
CA HIS A 80 13.96 -2.65 -9.54
C HIS A 80 14.74 -1.52 -10.22
N ALA A 81 14.82 -1.54 -11.55
CA ALA A 81 15.55 -0.52 -12.31
C ALA A 81 14.88 0.86 -12.16
N SER A 82 13.56 0.94 -12.25
CA SER A 82 12.83 2.18 -11.97
C SER A 82 12.97 2.64 -10.52
N TRP A 83 13.02 1.70 -9.57
CA TRP A 83 13.28 2.06 -8.17
C TRP A 83 14.69 2.66 -7.99
N LEU A 84 15.73 2.08 -8.61
CA LEU A 84 17.10 2.64 -8.59
C LEU A 84 17.14 4.05 -9.17
N GLN A 85 16.46 4.29 -10.29
CA GLN A 85 16.35 5.64 -10.86
C GLN A 85 15.68 6.62 -9.88
N HIS A 86 14.64 6.17 -9.18
CA HIS A 86 13.91 7.00 -8.22
C HIS A 86 14.75 7.40 -7.00
N VAL A 87 15.71 6.57 -6.59
CA VAL A 87 16.61 6.83 -5.44
C VAL A 87 18.01 7.25 -5.87
N CYS A 88 18.22 7.53 -7.14
CA CYS A 88 19.51 7.95 -7.70
C CYS A 88 20.09 9.17 -6.96
N GLY A 89 21.37 9.13 -6.62
CA GLY A 89 22.06 10.15 -5.83
C GLY A 89 21.82 10.07 -4.32
N LEU A 90 21.11 9.05 -3.84
CA LEU A 90 20.83 8.80 -2.42
C LEU A 90 21.41 7.45 -1.93
N GLU A 91 22.28 6.83 -2.69
CA GLU A 91 22.85 5.51 -2.42
C GLU A 91 23.57 5.45 -1.06
N HIS A 92 24.29 6.52 -0.74
CA HIS A 92 25.09 6.67 0.49
C HIS A 92 24.29 7.15 1.71
N GLU A 93 23.00 7.47 1.52
CA GLU A 93 22.15 7.86 2.65
C GLU A 93 22.00 6.69 3.65
N PRO A 94 22.05 6.95 4.95
CA PRO A 94 21.87 5.90 5.95
C PRO A 94 20.45 5.33 5.92
N GLU A 95 20.24 4.21 6.59
CA GLU A 95 18.88 3.75 6.89
C GLU A 95 18.12 4.84 7.67
N ARG A 96 16.86 5.04 7.34
CA ARG A 96 15.98 6.13 7.82
C ARG A 96 16.39 7.52 7.30
N GLY A 97 17.33 7.60 6.34
CA GLY A 97 17.68 8.83 5.63
C GLY A 97 16.69 9.13 4.50
N ARG A 98 17.08 10.06 3.63
CA ARG A 98 16.27 10.54 2.49
C ARG A 98 15.92 9.44 1.50
N ARG A 99 16.84 8.48 1.25
CA ARG A 99 16.57 7.31 0.40
C ARG A 99 15.36 6.52 0.89
N CYS A 100 15.26 6.26 2.19
CA CYS A 100 14.12 5.54 2.76
C CYS A 100 12.82 6.33 2.59
N GLU A 101 12.85 7.66 2.74
CA GLU A 101 11.68 8.52 2.56
C GLU A 101 11.17 8.47 1.11
N GLN A 102 12.07 8.56 0.13
CA GLN A 102 11.71 8.41 -1.29
C GLN A 102 11.15 7.02 -1.59
N CYS A 103 11.78 5.97 -1.08
CA CYS A 103 11.29 4.60 -1.22
C CYS A 103 9.87 4.42 -0.66
N PHE A 104 9.57 4.98 0.52
CA PHE A 104 8.23 4.89 1.11
C PHE A 104 7.22 5.69 0.29
N THR A 105 7.57 6.89 -0.17
CA THR A 105 6.70 7.73 -0.99
C THR A 105 6.32 7.03 -2.29
N LEU A 106 7.28 6.44 -3.01
CA LEU A 106 7.02 5.68 -4.22
C LEU A 106 6.02 4.54 -3.97
N ARG A 107 6.30 3.71 -2.98
CA ARG A 107 5.51 2.51 -2.69
C ARG A 107 4.12 2.83 -2.17
N LEU A 108 3.97 3.84 -1.32
CA LEU A 108 2.69 4.24 -0.77
C LEU A 108 1.84 5.01 -1.78
N THR A 109 2.47 5.76 -2.71
CA THR A 109 1.74 6.35 -3.84
C THR A 109 1.18 5.28 -4.77
N ALA A 110 1.94 4.21 -5.04
CA ALA A 110 1.43 3.07 -5.79
C ALA A 110 0.26 2.38 -5.07
N ALA A 111 0.37 2.18 -3.75
CA ALA A 111 -0.70 1.61 -2.93
C ALA A 111 -1.98 2.49 -2.92
N ALA A 112 -1.84 3.81 -2.80
CA ALA A 112 -2.96 4.74 -2.85
C ALA A 112 -3.66 4.70 -4.22
N ARG A 113 -2.90 4.70 -5.33
CA ARG A 113 -3.44 4.56 -6.69
C ARG A 113 -4.18 3.24 -6.88
N LYS A 114 -3.62 2.15 -6.38
CA LYS A 114 -4.26 0.83 -6.44
C LYS A 114 -5.56 0.80 -5.63
N ALA A 115 -5.58 1.39 -4.44
CA ALA A 115 -6.80 1.53 -3.63
C ALA A 115 -7.87 2.33 -4.39
N GLN A 116 -7.50 3.46 -5.01
CA GLN A 116 -8.40 4.26 -5.83
C GLN A 116 -8.96 3.45 -7.01
N GLN A 117 -8.12 2.73 -7.76
CA GLN A 117 -8.53 1.89 -8.89
C GLN A 117 -9.53 0.79 -8.49
N LEU A 118 -9.40 0.28 -7.27
CA LEU A 118 -10.24 -0.79 -6.75
C LEU A 118 -11.48 -0.28 -5.98
N GLY A 119 -11.60 1.02 -5.79
CA GLY A 119 -12.67 1.61 -4.99
C GLY A 119 -12.55 1.31 -3.49
N ILE A 120 -11.37 0.94 -2.99
CA ILE A 120 -11.13 0.65 -1.57
C ILE A 120 -10.89 1.96 -0.82
N PRO A 121 -11.71 2.28 0.22
CA PRO A 121 -11.71 3.61 0.83
C PRO A 121 -10.49 3.88 1.74
N TYR A 122 -9.77 2.84 2.14
CA TYR A 122 -8.61 2.97 3.01
C TYR A 122 -7.40 2.24 2.46
N PHE A 123 -6.22 2.79 2.66
CA PHE A 123 -4.97 2.05 2.47
C PHE A 123 -4.06 2.18 3.69
N ALA A 124 -3.34 1.12 3.98
CA ALA A 124 -2.40 1.03 5.10
C ALA A 124 -1.12 0.32 4.66
N THR A 125 -0.12 0.28 5.53
CA THR A 125 1.13 -0.40 5.21
C THR A 125 1.72 -1.17 6.39
N THR A 126 2.25 -2.35 6.11
CA THR A 126 3.00 -3.16 7.08
C THR A 126 4.39 -2.57 7.39
N LEU A 127 4.86 -1.57 6.64
CA LEU A 127 6.11 -0.87 6.97
C LEU A 127 6.08 -0.31 8.39
N ALA A 128 4.90 0.10 8.86
CA ALA A 128 4.68 0.65 10.19
C ALA A 128 4.77 -0.40 11.34
N SER A 129 4.91 -1.69 11.04
CA SER A 129 5.20 -2.75 12.02
C SER A 129 6.69 -2.89 12.31
N SER A 130 7.56 -2.47 11.39
CA SER A 130 9.00 -2.66 11.49
C SER A 130 9.65 -1.68 12.47
N ARG A 131 10.33 -2.19 13.49
CA ARG A 131 11.15 -1.40 14.42
C ARG A 131 12.36 -0.72 13.75
N TRP A 132 12.78 -1.20 12.59
CA TRP A 132 13.92 -0.68 11.85
C TRP A 132 13.61 0.58 11.05
N LYS A 133 12.32 0.88 10.83
CA LYS A 133 11.86 2.01 10.00
C LYS A 133 11.37 3.17 10.86
N SER A 134 11.47 4.39 10.35
CA SER A 134 10.89 5.57 11.00
C SER A 134 9.37 5.61 10.76
N LEU A 135 8.58 5.50 11.81
CA LEU A 135 7.12 5.61 11.73
C LEU A 135 6.69 7.01 11.24
N GLU A 136 7.43 8.03 11.64
CA GLU A 136 7.15 9.40 11.22
C GLU A 136 7.31 9.57 9.69
N GLN A 137 8.43 9.05 9.12
CA GLN A 137 8.63 9.07 7.66
C GLN A 137 7.55 8.28 6.92
N ILE A 138 7.17 7.10 7.43
CA ILE A 138 6.10 6.30 6.85
C ILE A 138 4.78 7.08 6.84
N ASN A 139 4.43 7.72 7.95
CA ASN A 139 3.19 8.48 8.04
C ASN A 139 3.20 9.71 7.13
N ARG A 140 4.34 10.44 7.04
CA ARG A 140 4.47 11.54 6.07
C ARG A 140 4.29 11.05 4.63
N ALA A 141 4.95 9.95 4.28
CA ALA A 141 4.85 9.37 2.93
C ALA A 141 3.42 8.90 2.60
N GLY A 142 2.73 8.28 3.56
CA GLY A 142 1.34 7.85 3.38
C GLY A 142 0.36 9.01 3.19
N LEU A 143 0.48 10.06 4.01
CA LEU A 143 -0.33 11.28 3.88
C LEU A 143 0.00 12.07 2.60
N ALA A 144 1.26 12.06 2.17
CA ALA A 144 1.65 12.64 0.88
C ALA A 144 1.05 11.86 -0.29
N ALA A 145 1.09 10.53 -0.23
CA ALA A 145 0.49 9.64 -1.23
C ALA A 145 -1.03 9.87 -1.37
N GLU A 146 -1.74 9.97 -0.23
CA GLU A 146 -3.16 10.32 -0.19
C GLU A 146 -3.43 11.65 -0.92
N LYS A 147 -2.67 12.70 -0.59
CA LYS A 147 -2.82 14.01 -1.23
C LYS A 147 -2.55 13.96 -2.74
N ILE A 148 -1.47 13.29 -3.15
CA ILE A 148 -1.10 13.17 -4.56
C ILE A 148 -2.22 12.50 -5.36
N VAL A 149 -2.76 11.39 -4.87
CA VAL A 149 -3.77 10.63 -5.59
C VAL A 149 -5.10 11.39 -5.62
N ASN A 150 -5.47 12.02 -4.51
CA ASN A 150 -6.74 12.76 -4.40
C ASN A 150 -6.72 14.11 -5.14
N SER A 151 -5.53 14.64 -5.49
CA SER A 151 -5.41 15.86 -6.29
C SER A 151 -5.44 15.61 -7.81
N LEU A 152 -5.27 14.36 -8.24
CA LEU A 152 -5.37 14.00 -9.65
C LEU A 152 -6.83 13.81 -10.02
N PRO A 153 -7.30 14.29 -11.19
CA PRO A 153 -8.62 13.95 -11.67
C PRO A 153 -8.68 12.42 -11.77
N SER A 154 -9.80 11.86 -11.25
CA SER A 154 -10.06 10.42 -11.36
C SER A 154 -9.83 10.00 -12.81
N PRO A 155 -9.04 8.96 -13.09
CA PRO A 155 -9.00 8.45 -14.44
C PRO A 155 -10.42 8.00 -14.78
N LEU A 156 -11.12 8.80 -15.58
CA LEU A 156 -12.34 8.38 -16.24
C LEU A 156 -12.02 7.01 -16.82
N ILE A 157 -12.83 6.02 -16.50
CA ILE A 157 -12.83 4.74 -17.18
C ILE A 157 -12.96 5.10 -18.66
N ALA A 158 -11.81 5.11 -19.36
CA ALA A 158 -11.79 5.30 -20.80
C ALA A 158 -12.44 4.06 -21.38
N THR A 159 -13.73 4.13 -21.63
CA THR A 159 -14.38 3.21 -22.54
C THR A 159 -13.67 3.40 -23.88
N PRO A 160 -13.16 2.35 -24.51
CA PRO A 160 -12.59 2.44 -25.86
C PRO A 160 -13.75 2.57 -26.84
N HIS A 161 -14.22 3.77 -27.06
CA HIS A 161 -15.08 4.04 -28.20
C HIS A 161 -14.74 5.38 -28.85
N SER A 162 -14.04 5.19 -29.97
CA SER A 162 -14.24 5.88 -31.24
C SER A 162 -14.19 7.41 -31.24
N GLN A 163 -13.12 7.89 -31.85
CA GLN A 163 -13.22 9.03 -32.76
C GLN A 163 -14.48 8.93 -33.60
N LEU A 164 -15.45 9.80 -33.37
CA LEU A 164 -16.38 10.24 -34.43
C LEU A 164 -17.18 11.47 -33.97
N SER A 165 -16.99 12.53 -34.76
CA SER A 165 -17.91 13.63 -35.03
C SER A 165 -18.39 14.54 -33.90
N LEU A 166 -17.95 15.81 -33.98
CA LEU A 166 -18.68 16.97 -33.49
C LEU A 166 -20.13 16.95 -34.00
N GLN A 167 -21.05 16.53 -33.19
CA GLN A 167 -22.47 16.81 -33.40
C GLN A 167 -23.13 17.24 -32.09
N ARG A 168 -24.02 18.21 -32.22
CA ARG A 168 -24.77 18.96 -31.21
C ARG A 168 -25.35 18.04 -30.13
N HIS A 169 -24.82 18.14 -28.92
CA HIS A 169 -25.40 17.49 -27.75
C HIS A 169 -26.73 18.18 -27.40
N THR A 170 -27.79 17.42 -27.27
CA THR A 170 -29.11 17.89 -26.81
C THR A 170 -29.05 18.21 -25.32
N LEU A 171 -30.00 19.02 -24.84
CA LEU A 171 -30.13 19.39 -23.41
C LEU A 171 -30.24 18.14 -22.50
N GLU A 172 -30.87 17.08 -22.98
CA GLU A 172 -31.01 15.80 -22.26
C GLU A 172 -29.68 15.07 -22.03
N GLU A 173 -28.78 15.06 -23.03
CA GLU A 173 -27.44 14.47 -22.90
C GLU A 173 -26.57 15.25 -21.89
N ARG A 174 -26.73 16.58 -21.83
CA ARG A 174 -26.04 17.40 -20.83
C ARG A 174 -26.52 17.11 -19.42
N THR A 175 -27.80 16.87 -19.23
CA THR A 175 -28.41 16.53 -17.93
C THR A 175 -27.99 15.12 -17.52
N LEU A 176 -28.00 14.16 -18.44
CA LEU A 176 -27.54 12.79 -18.19
C LEU A 176 -26.07 12.75 -17.84
N ASN A 177 -25.20 13.47 -18.57
CA ASN A 177 -23.78 13.57 -18.29
C ASN A 177 -23.50 14.27 -16.96
N SER A 178 -24.29 15.27 -16.57
CA SER A 178 -24.15 15.91 -15.25
C SER A 178 -24.58 14.97 -14.12
N GLN A 179 -25.65 14.20 -14.31
CA GLN A 179 -26.06 13.17 -13.35
C GLN A 179 -25.08 12.00 -13.26
N LEU A 180 -24.51 11.53 -14.39
CA LEU A 180 -23.44 10.54 -14.39
C LEU A 180 -22.16 11.07 -13.73
N SER A 181 -21.79 12.33 -13.94
CA SER A 181 -20.63 12.92 -13.26
C SER A 181 -20.85 13.06 -11.76
N THR A 182 -22.06 13.36 -11.33
CA THR A 182 -22.43 13.44 -9.91
C THR A 182 -22.48 12.04 -9.28
N LEU A 183 -23.01 11.03 -9.99
CA LEU A 183 -22.97 9.63 -9.56
C LEU A 183 -21.55 9.07 -9.53
N ASN A 184 -20.70 9.38 -10.52
CA ASN A 184 -19.29 8.96 -10.52
C ASN A 184 -18.46 9.67 -9.45
N SER A 185 -18.77 10.91 -9.08
CA SER A 185 -18.14 11.59 -7.95
C SER A 185 -18.54 10.99 -6.58
N GLN A 186 -19.67 10.27 -6.52
CA GLN A 186 -20.10 9.52 -5.34
C GLN A 186 -19.57 8.07 -5.30
N LEU A 187 -19.08 7.53 -6.41
CA LEU A 187 -18.70 6.11 -6.56
C LEU A 187 -17.21 5.80 -6.54
N SER A 188 -16.34 6.80 -6.47
CA SER A 188 -14.91 6.56 -6.32
C SER A 188 -14.45 7.15 -4.99
N PRO A 189 -14.38 6.37 -3.91
CA PRO A 189 -13.88 6.89 -2.65
C PRO A 189 -12.43 7.33 -2.86
N PHE A 190 -12.14 8.57 -2.54
CA PHE A 190 -10.76 9.03 -2.44
C PHE A 190 -10.09 8.25 -1.31
N PRO A 191 -9.07 7.42 -1.58
CA PRO A 191 -8.50 6.56 -0.57
C PRO A 191 -7.82 7.38 0.53
N ARG A 192 -8.12 7.05 1.77
CA ARG A 192 -7.53 7.68 2.96
C ARG A 192 -6.41 6.82 3.52
N PHE A 193 -5.32 7.45 3.90
CA PHE A 193 -4.22 6.73 4.55
C PHE A 193 -4.54 6.44 6.02
N TRP A 194 -4.60 5.16 6.36
CA TRP A 194 -4.74 4.75 7.74
C TRP A 194 -3.37 4.70 8.42
N ALA A 195 -2.99 5.80 9.08
CA ALA A 195 -1.72 5.97 9.79
C ALA A 195 -1.72 5.21 11.13
N GLN A 196 -1.57 3.88 11.07
CA GLN A 196 -1.58 3.01 12.23
C GLN A 196 -0.19 2.60 12.67
N ASN A 197 0.06 2.60 14.00
CA ASN A 197 1.29 2.06 14.58
C ASN A 197 1.14 0.57 14.90
N TRP A 198 1.45 -0.29 13.93
CA TRP A 198 1.33 -1.74 14.06
C TRP A 198 2.34 -2.40 15.02
N ARG A 199 3.15 -1.61 15.73
CA ARG A 199 4.06 -2.10 16.81
C ARG A 199 3.36 -2.22 18.17
N LYS A 200 2.10 -1.75 18.26
CA LYS A 200 1.29 -1.74 19.47
C LYS A 200 0.27 -2.88 19.47
N GLY A 201 -0.46 -3.01 20.55
CA GLY A 201 -1.58 -3.94 20.66
C GLY A 201 -1.20 -5.43 20.67
N GLY A 202 0.02 -5.80 21.12
CA GLY A 202 0.46 -7.19 21.17
C GLY A 202 0.87 -7.79 19.82
N LEU A 203 0.77 -7.02 18.72
CA LEU A 203 0.99 -7.55 17.37
C LEU A 203 2.43 -8.02 17.13
N GLN A 204 3.42 -7.52 17.88
CA GLN A 204 4.80 -8.00 17.73
C GLN A 204 4.98 -9.41 18.31
N ASP A 205 4.34 -9.69 19.44
CA ASP A 205 4.41 -11.01 20.06
C ASP A 205 3.66 -12.01 19.19
N ARG A 206 2.44 -11.66 18.73
CA ARG A 206 1.67 -12.50 17.81
C ARG A 206 2.40 -12.74 16.48
N ARG A 207 3.07 -11.74 15.93
CA ARG A 207 3.94 -11.91 14.75
C ARG A 207 5.02 -12.97 14.99
N ASN A 208 5.65 -12.97 16.17
CA ASN A 208 6.72 -13.92 16.49
C ASN A 208 6.18 -15.36 16.67
N GLU A 209 4.96 -15.51 17.16
CA GLU A 209 4.26 -16.80 17.20
C GLU A 209 3.98 -17.30 15.79
N LEU A 210 3.35 -16.47 14.94
CA LEU A 210 3.01 -16.81 13.55
C LEU A 210 4.24 -17.12 12.70
N LEU A 211 5.37 -16.42 12.96
CA LEU A 211 6.63 -16.72 12.29
C LEU A 211 7.04 -18.18 12.50
N LYS A 212 6.84 -18.72 13.71
CA LYS A 212 7.16 -20.11 14.05
C LYS A 212 6.09 -21.07 13.52
N GLU A 213 4.82 -20.73 13.71
CA GLU A 213 3.67 -21.53 13.33
C GLU A 213 3.63 -21.84 11.82
N TYR A 214 3.84 -20.80 11.00
CA TYR A 214 3.84 -20.90 9.53
C TYR A 214 5.21 -21.16 8.92
N HIS A 215 6.27 -21.27 9.75
CA HIS A 215 7.67 -21.40 9.30
C HIS A 215 8.08 -20.35 8.29
N PHE A 216 7.68 -19.09 8.55
CA PHE A 216 7.98 -18.00 7.63
C PHE A 216 9.47 -17.70 7.55
N TYR A 217 9.90 -17.36 6.34
CA TYR A 217 11.24 -16.81 6.11
C TYR A 217 11.43 -15.50 6.88
N ASN A 218 12.42 -15.48 7.76
CA ASN A 218 12.72 -14.30 8.57
C ASN A 218 13.84 -13.49 7.95
N GLN A 219 13.48 -12.45 7.19
CA GLN A 219 14.44 -11.60 6.49
C GLN A 219 15.44 -10.94 7.45
N GLN A 220 16.72 -10.85 7.01
CA GLN A 220 17.82 -10.31 7.80
C GLN A 220 18.02 -8.79 7.60
N TYR A 221 17.41 -8.19 6.57
CA TYR A 221 17.56 -6.79 6.21
C TYR A 221 16.26 -6.23 5.62
N CYS A 222 16.24 -4.91 5.38
CA CYS A 222 15.06 -4.22 4.85
C CYS A 222 14.60 -4.72 3.46
N GLY A 223 15.50 -5.31 2.69
CA GLY A 223 15.33 -5.71 1.30
C GLY A 223 16.03 -4.77 0.31
N CYS A 224 16.29 -3.53 0.68
CA CYS A 224 17.05 -2.59 -0.13
C CYS A 224 18.53 -3.03 -0.20
N GLU A 225 19.13 -3.07 -1.39
CA GLU A 225 20.53 -3.47 -1.58
C GLU A 225 21.50 -2.60 -0.77
N PHE A 226 21.21 -1.30 -0.61
CA PHE A 226 22.01 -0.39 0.21
C PHE A 226 21.82 -0.58 1.73
N SER A 227 21.00 -1.52 2.16
CA SER A 227 20.83 -1.90 3.57
C SER A 227 21.43 -3.27 3.91
N ILE A 228 22.04 -3.92 2.93
CA ILE A 228 22.79 -5.16 3.15
C ILE A 228 24.06 -4.80 3.92
N ARG A 229 24.19 -5.30 5.14
CA ARG A 229 25.44 -5.14 5.91
C ARG A 229 26.48 -6.03 5.28
N GLN A 230 27.56 -5.43 4.80
CA GLN A 230 28.77 -6.16 4.49
C GLN A 230 29.31 -6.68 5.82
N GLY A 231 29.28 -8.00 6.02
CA GLY A 231 29.82 -8.69 7.18
C GLY A 231 31.32 -8.55 7.31
#